data_456a828d88cda575ceb433aac83b16f8
#
_entry.id   456a828d88cda575ceb433aac83b16f8
#
_cell.length_a   1.000
_cell.length_b   1.000
_cell.length_c   1.000
_cell.angle_alpha   90.00
_cell.angle_beta   90.00
_cell.angle_gamma   90.00
#
_symmetry.space_group_name_H-M   'P 1'
#
loop_
_entity.id
_entity.type
_entity.pdbx_description
1 polymer ?
#
loop_
_entity_poly.entity_id
_entity_poly.type
_entity_poly.pdbx_seq_one_letter_code
_entity_poly.pdbx_strand_id
1 'polypeptide(L)'
;VEYERFADGEHVVRVPEAVAGERATIVASTVDSDAHVQVLQLQDAAREAGATEVVTVVPYMGYARQDEAFRDGEPVSSRAMARAISTGTDRVITVNPHEPAVYDFFDVPATLVDAAGLLADPLPALSEPLFLSPDEGAIGLAHTVRDAYGAGETDFFEKERDYDTGDIEISTNGAPAEGRDVVLVDDIIATGSTMSESVAVLDDRDAGRVFVTCVHPMLASNALTK
;
A
#
# COMPACT_ATOMS: atom_id res chain seq x y z
N VAL A 1 9.91 -23.01 -4.13
CA VAL A 1 9.01 -22.78 -5.27
C VAL A 1 9.86 -22.53 -6.50
N GLU A 2 9.60 -23.25 -7.58
CA GLU A 2 10.20 -23.03 -8.88
C GLU A 2 9.24 -22.18 -9.72
N TYR A 3 9.79 -21.34 -10.58
CA TYR A 3 9.06 -20.43 -11.43
C TYR A 3 9.67 -20.44 -12.83
N GLU A 4 8.84 -20.63 -13.84
CA GLU A 4 9.25 -20.62 -15.23
C GLU A 4 8.30 -19.72 -16.04
N ARG A 5 8.86 -18.92 -16.94
CA ARG A 5 8.12 -18.14 -17.93
C ARG A 5 8.38 -18.70 -19.32
N PHE A 6 7.34 -19.04 -20.05
CA PHE A 6 7.42 -19.52 -21.40
C PHE A 6 7.62 -18.39 -22.42
N ALA A 7 8.04 -18.75 -23.63
CA ALA A 7 8.34 -17.77 -24.69
C ALA A 7 7.11 -16.97 -25.16
N ASP A 8 5.92 -17.51 -25.00
CA ASP A 8 4.64 -16.87 -25.30
C ASP A 8 4.14 -15.95 -24.16
N GLY A 9 4.87 -15.94 -23.02
CA GLY A 9 4.58 -15.11 -21.87
C GLY A 9 3.78 -15.80 -20.77
N GLU A 10 3.30 -17.03 -20.98
CA GLU A 10 2.66 -17.80 -19.94
C GLU A 10 3.64 -18.18 -18.82
N HIS A 11 3.10 -18.45 -17.64
CA HIS A 11 3.87 -18.80 -16.45
C HIS A 11 3.46 -20.17 -15.94
N VAL A 12 4.41 -20.89 -15.35
CA VAL A 12 4.14 -22.05 -14.50
C VAL A 12 4.89 -21.91 -13.18
N VAL A 13 4.23 -22.28 -12.11
CA VAL A 13 4.84 -22.40 -10.78
C VAL A 13 4.83 -23.86 -10.36
N ARG A 14 5.83 -24.25 -9.57
CA ARG A 14 5.92 -25.59 -9.02
C ARG A 14 6.28 -25.50 -7.53
N VAL A 15 5.51 -26.22 -6.73
CA VAL A 15 5.83 -26.43 -5.33
C VAL A 15 6.69 -27.71 -5.27
N PRO A 16 8.01 -27.62 -4.98
CA PRO A 16 8.94 -28.75 -5.12
C PRO A 16 8.78 -29.82 -4.04
N GLU A 17 8.19 -29.44 -2.90
CA GLU A 17 7.99 -30.34 -1.76
C GLU A 17 6.50 -30.61 -1.58
N ALA A 18 6.16 -31.87 -1.28
CA ALA A 18 4.81 -32.23 -0.93
C ALA A 18 4.44 -31.57 0.41
N VAL A 19 3.35 -30.82 0.41
CA VAL A 19 2.74 -30.23 1.61
C VAL A 19 1.52 -31.05 2.06
N ALA A 20 1.52 -32.31 1.74
CA ALA A 20 0.41 -33.22 2.01
C ALA A 20 0.13 -33.32 3.52
N GLY A 21 -1.10 -33.02 3.91
CA GLY A 21 -1.53 -33.02 5.30
C GLY A 21 -1.15 -31.77 6.11
N GLU A 22 -0.46 -30.82 5.49
CA GLU A 22 0.01 -29.60 6.17
C GLU A 22 -0.77 -28.36 5.72
N ARG A 23 -0.60 -27.25 6.46
CA ARG A 23 -1.03 -25.93 6.03
C ARG A 23 0.01 -25.32 5.11
N ALA A 24 -0.38 -24.86 3.94
CA ALA A 24 0.45 -24.06 3.05
C ALA A 24 0.18 -22.56 3.30
N THR A 25 1.23 -21.79 3.52
CA THR A 25 1.16 -20.32 3.58
C THR A 25 1.88 -19.74 2.37
N ILE A 26 1.13 -19.06 1.52
CA ILE A 26 1.63 -18.36 0.33
C ILE A 26 1.80 -16.89 0.71
N VAL A 27 3.02 -16.35 0.60
CA VAL A 27 3.29 -14.93 0.83
C VAL A 27 3.74 -14.34 -0.49
N ALA A 28 2.90 -13.47 -1.08
CA ALA A 28 3.15 -12.85 -2.38
C ALA A 28 2.42 -11.53 -2.53
N SER A 29 3.15 -10.47 -2.86
CA SER A 29 2.56 -9.19 -3.26
C SER A 29 2.08 -9.27 -4.72
N THR A 30 0.87 -8.77 -5.00
CA THR A 30 0.28 -8.78 -6.34
C THR A 30 0.52 -7.45 -7.06
N VAL A 31 1.79 -7.13 -7.30
CA VAL A 31 2.25 -5.84 -7.82
C VAL A 31 1.80 -5.53 -9.26
N ASP A 32 1.52 -6.56 -10.04
CA ASP A 32 1.05 -6.49 -11.42
C ASP A 32 0.14 -7.68 -11.77
N SER A 33 -0.34 -7.73 -13.00
CA SER A 33 -1.25 -8.80 -13.47
C SER A 33 -0.58 -10.17 -13.47
N ASP A 34 0.71 -10.24 -13.78
CA ASP A 34 1.48 -11.50 -13.78
C ASP A 34 1.54 -12.07 -12.36
N ALA A 35 1.80 -11.21 -11.36
CA ALA A 35 1.84 -11.60 -9.95
C ALA A 35 0.48 -12.13 -9.45
N HIS A 36 -0.64 -11.55 -9.91
CA HIS A 36 -1.97 -12.11 -9.63
C HIS A 36 -2.13 -13.53 -10.16
N VAL A 37 -1.76 -13.77 -11.44
CA VAL A 37 -1.81 -15.10 -12.04
C VAL A 37 -0.93 -16.09 -11.28
N GLN A 38 0.28 -15.68 -10.87
CA GLN A 38 1.18 -16.52 -10.09
C GLN A 38 0.60 -16.92 -8.74
N VAL A 39 -0.09 -16.01 -8.05
CA VAL A 39 -0.77 -16.32 -6.77
C VAL A 39 -1.83 -17.40 -6.99
N LEU A 40 -2.66 -17.28 -8.04
CA LEU A 40 -3.68 -18.28 -8.34
C LEU A 40 -3.07 -19.66 -8.64
N GLN A 41 -1.99 -19.69 -9.43
CA GLN A 41 -1.26 -20.93 -9.72
C GLN A 41 -0.61 -21.53 -8.47
N LEU A 42 -0.06 -20.71 -7.57
CA LEU A 42 0.52 -21.18 -6.31
C LEU A 42 -0.54 -21.79 -5.38
N GLN A 43 -1.73 -21.19 -5.32
CA GLN A 43 -2.84 -21.72 -4.54
C GLN A 43 -3.26 -23.11 -5.06
N ASP A 44 -3.42 -23.24 -6.37
CA ASP A 44 -3.79 -24.51 -7.02
C ASP A 44 -2.69 -25.55 -6.84
N ALA A 45 -1.43 -25.21 -7.09
CA ALA A 45 -0.29 -26.10 -6.89
C ALA A 45 -0.16 -26.59 -5.43
N ALA A 46 -0.44 -25.74 -4.44
CA ALA A 46 -0.44 -26.13 -3.04
C ALA A 46 -1.57 -27.15 -2.73
N ARG A 47 -2.74 -26.96 -3.32
CA ARG A 47 -3.86 -27.94 -3.21
C ARG A 47 -3.51 -29.27 -3.86
N GLU A 48 -3.01 -29.26 -5.08
CA GLU A 48 -2.59 -30.47 -5.80
C GLU A 48 -1.46 -31.21 -5.07
N ALA A 49 -0.58 -30.48 -4.40
CA ALA A 49 0.46 -31.06 -3.54
C ALA A 49 -0.08 -31.62 -2.20
N GLY A 50 -1.38 -31.52 -1.94
CA GLY A 50 -2.08 -32.13 -0.79
C GLY A 50 -2.15 -31.27 0.44
N ALA A 51 -2.04 -29.94 0.32
CA ALA A 51 -2.27 -29.03 1.46
C ALA A 51 -3.69 -29.15 2.00
N THR A 52 -3.84 -29.27 3.31
CA THR A 52 -5.14 -29.32 3.99
C THR A 52 -5.77 -27.94 4.19
N GLU A 53 -4.93 -26.92 4.26
CA GLU A 53 -5.34 -25.52 4.36
C GLU A 53 -4.38 -24.68 3.53
N VAL A 54 -4.91 -23.70 2.79
CA VAL A 54 -4.12 -22.70 2.05
C VAL A 54 -4.44 -21.33 2.63
N VAL A 55 -3.42 -20.65 3.14
CA VAL A 55 -3.50 -19.27 3.62
C VAL A 55 -2.72 -18.39 2.65
N THR A 56 -3.36 -17.36 2.10
CA THR A 56 -2.70 -16.41 1.20
C THR A 56 -2.46 -15.08 1.91
N VAL A 57 -1.20 -14.73 2.07
CA VAL A 57 -0.76 -13.43 2.60
C VAL A 57 -0.39 -12.56 1.41
N VAL A 58 -1.10 -11.46 1.24
CA VAL A 58 -0.89 -10.47 0.17
C VAL A 58 -0.43 -9.16 0.81
N PRO A 59 0.89 -8.98 1.05
CA PRO A 59 1.39 -7.77 1.70
C PRO A 59 0.99 -6.51 0.92
N TYR A 60 1.20 -6.47 -0.38
CA TYR A 60 0.68 -5.43 -1.27
C TYR A 60 -0.34 -6.03 -2.23
N MET A 61 -1.55 -5.47 -2.22
CA MET A 61 -2.62 -5.87 -3.14
C MET A 61 -2.73 -4.86 -4.28
N GLY A 62 -2.31 -5.29 -5.46
CA GLY A 62 -2.54 -4.53 -6.69
C GLY A 62 -4.02 -4.34 -6.96
N TYR A 63 -4.36 -3.30 -7.73
CA TYR A 63 -5.74 -2.90 -8.04
C TYR A 63 -6.59 -2.43 -6.85
N ALA A 64 -6.08 -2.42 -5.61
CA ALA A 64 -6.81 -1.97 -4.42
C ALA A 64 -7.19 -0.48 -4.45
N ARG A 65 -6.57 0.32 -5.34
CA ARG A 65 -6.87 1.74 -5.55
C ARG A 65 -8.14 2.00 -6.37
N GLN A 66 -8.76 0.96 -6.94
CA GLN A 66 -10.03 1.04 -7.67
C GLN A 66 -11.07 0.18 -6.93
N ASP A 67 -11.53 0.70 -5.82
CA ASP A 67 -12.49 0.09 -4.90
C ASP A 67 -13.94 0.44 -5.23
N GLU A 68 -14.15 1.41 -6.12
CA GLU A 68 -15.43 1.77 -6.70
C GLU A 68 -15.33 1.98 -8.22
N ALA A 69 -16.45 2.10 -8.88
CA ALA A 69 -16.52 2.50 -10.28
C ALA A 69 -16.58 4.03 -10.33
N PHE A 70 -15.51 4.68 -10.76
CA PHE A 70 -15.42 6.13 -10.88
C PHE A 70 -16.22 6.67 -12.07
N ARG A 71 -16.54 5.83 -13.06
CA ARG A 71 -17.35 6.15 -14.23
C ARG A 71 -18.28 5.00 -14.58
N ASP A 72 -19.39 5.33 -15.25
CA ASP A 72 -20.32 4.32 -15.75
C ASP A 72 -19.60 3.29 -16.65
N GLY A 73 -19.81 2.01 -16.36
CA GLY A 73 -19.20 0.90 -17.10
C GLY A 73 -17.80 0.47 -16.65
N GLU A 74 -17.20 1.18 -15.70
CA GLU A 74 -15.94 0.72 -15.09
C GLU A 74 -16.16 -0.45 -14.12
N PRO A 75 -15.19 -1.37 -14.02
CA PRO A 75 -15.24 -2.41 -13.00
C PRO A 75 -14.87 -1.83 -11.62
N VAL A 76 -15.23 -2.53 -10.55
CA VAL A 76 -14.58 -2.43 -9.25
C VAL A 76 -13.43 -3.44 -9.26
N SER A 77 -12.23 -2.99 -9.65
CA SER A 77 -11.10 -3.87 -9.91
C SER A 77 -10.62 -4.59 -8.66
N SER A 78 -10.58 -3.91 -7.52
CA SER A 78 -10.24 -4.51 -6.22
C SER A 78 -11.15 -5.69 -5.88
N ARG A 79 -12.47 -5.56 -6.12
CA ARG A 79 -13.44 -6.62 -5.91
C ARG A 79 -13.22 -7.81 -6.86
N ALA A 80 -12.92 -7.53 -8.13
CA ALA A 80 -12.64 -8.58 -9.09
C ALA A 80 -11.40 -9.39 -8.69
N MET A 81 -10.33 -8.73 -8.26
CA MET A 81 -9.10 -9.37 -7.79
C MET A 81 -9.31 -10.12 -6.47
N ALA A 82 -10.00 -9.52 -5.49
CA ALA A 82 -10.30 -10.17 -4.21
C ALA A 82 -11.06 -11.49 -4.41
N ARG A 83 -12.08 -11.49 -5.28
CA ARG A 83 -12.83 -12.72 -5.63
C ARG A 83 -11.95 -13.76 -6.31
N ALA A 84 -11.11 -13.35 -7.26
CA ALA A 84 -10.18 -14.28 -7.93
C ALA A 84 -9.24 -14.92 -6.90
N ILE A 85 -8.61 -14.15 -6.02
CA ILE A 85 -7.74 -14.66 -4.95
C ILE A 85 -8.49 -15.61 -4.01
N SER A 86 -9.77 -15.34 -3.73
CA SER A 86 -10.58 -16.18 -2.84
C SER A 86 -10.83 -17.59 -3.36
N THR A 87 -10.68 -17.84 -4.65
CA THR A 87 -11.04 -19.15 -5.28
C THR A 87 -10.16 -20.31 -4.85
N GLY A 88 -8.89 -20.07 -4.53
CA GLY A 88 -7.91 -21.12 -4.23
C GLY A 88 -7.41 -21.14 -2.78
N THR A 89 -7.94 -20.29 -1.90
CA THR A 89 -7.46 -20.12 -0.52
C THR A 89 -8.59 -20.30 0.50
N ASP A 90 -8.24 -20.64 1.73
CA ASP A 90 -9.20 -20.72 2.86
C ASP A 90 -9.25 -19.43 3.66
N ARG A 91 -8.18 -18.63 3.57
CA ARG A 91 -8.05 -17.37 4.29
C ARG A 91 -7.10 -16.43 3.57
N VAL A 92 -7.38 -15.14 3.65
CA VAL A 92 -6.52 -14.08 3.14
C VAL A 92 -6.05 -13.19 4.30
N ILE A 93 -4.79 -12.75 4.21
CA ILE A 93 -4.22 -11.71 5.08
C ILE A 93 -3.66 -10.63 4.17
N THR A 94 -4.08 -9.38 4.38
CA THR A 94 -3.54 -8.21 3.67
C THR A 94 -2.94 -7.22 4.65
N VAL A 95 -2.02 -6.36 4.16
CA VAL A 95 -1.39 -5.31 4.98
C VAL A 95 -1.79 -3.96 4.39
N ASN A 96 -2.41 -3.09 5.20
CA ASN A 96 -2.80 -1.73 4.85
C ASN A 96 -3.25 -1.60 3.38
N PRO A 97 -4.31 -2.29 2.91
CA PRO A 97 -4.84 -2.06 1.58
C PRO A 97 -5.28 -0.60 1.48
N HIS A 98 -5.15 -0.01 0.29
CA HIS A 98 -5.44 1.42 0.06
C HIS A 98 -6.79 1.84 0.65
N GLU A 99 -7.82 1.02 0.43
CA GLU A 99 -9.13 1.22 1.06
C GLU A 99 -9.48 0.02 1.95
N PRO A 100 -9.78 0.23 3.23
CA PRO A 100 -10.19 -0.86 4.14
C PRO A 100 -11.42 -1.64 3.65
N ALA A 101 -12.33 -1.02 2.88
CA ALA A 101 -13.51 -1.67 2.32
C ALA A 101 -13.17 -2.84 1.38
N VAL A 102 -11.96 -2.91 0.85
CA VAL A 102 -11.47 -4.05 0.04
C VAL A 102 -11.54 -5.37 0.81
N TYR A 103 -11.44 -5.31 2.14
CA TYR A 103 -11.60 -6.47 3.02
C TYR A 103 -12.92 -7.22 2.80
N ASP A 104 -14.01 -6.49 2.59
CA ASP A 104 -15.36 -7.05 2.41
C ASP A 104 -15.58 -7.67 1.02
N PHE A 105 -14.62 -7.54 0.11
CA PHE A 105 -14.71 -8.12 -1.23
C PHE A 105 -14.21 -9.56 -1.32
N PHE A 106 -13.54 -10.05 -0.30
CA PHE A 106 -13.10 -11.45 -0.26
C PHE A 106 -14.28 -12.38 0.06
N ASP A 107 -14.38 -13.48 -0.68
CA ASP A 107 -15.39 -14.53 -0.46
C ASP A 107 -14.97 -15.54 0.63
N VAL A 108 -13.81 -15.33 1.26
CA VAL A 108 -13.25 -16.13 2.35
C VAL A 108 -12.89 -15.25 3.54
N PRO A 109 -12.70 -15.79 4.75
CA PRO A 109 -12.23 -15.00 5.89
C PRO A 109 -10.95 -14.23 5.55
N ALA A 110 -11.00 -12.91 5.67
CA ALA A 110 -9.87 -12.04 5.44
C ALA A 110 -9.43 -11.37 6.77
N THR A 111 -8.18 -11.01 6.87
CA THR A 111 -7.61 -10.28 8.01
C THR A 111 -6.78 -9.13 7.47
N LEU A 112 -7.07 -7.93 7.95
CA LEU A 112 -6.28 -6.74 7.68
C LEU A 112 -5.24 -6.59 8.80
N VAL A 113 -3.99 -6.43 8.43
CA VAL A 113 -2.88 -6.13 9.35
C VAL A 113 -2.51 -4.67 9.16
N ASP A 114 -2.50 -3.91 10.22
CA ASP A 114 -1.98 -2.54 10.20
C ASP A 114 -0.49 -2.57 10.57
N ALA A 115 0.35 -2.19 9.62
CA ALA A 115 1.80 -2.09 9.78
C ALA A 115 2.28 -0.64 9.90
N ALA A 116 1.38 0.35 9.87
CA ALA A 116 1.76 1.77 9.87
C ALA A 116 2.62 2.16 11.06
N GLY A 117 2.35 1.62 12.25
CA GLY A 117 3.15 1.88 13.44
C GLY A 117 4.63 1.52 13.30
N LEU A 118 4.96 0.51 12.49
CA LEU A 118 6.36 0.11 12.24
C LEU A 118 7.16 1.16 11.47
N LEU A 119 6.50 2.09 10.81
CA LEU A 119 7.16 3.19 10.09
C LEU A 119 7.86 4.18 11.03
N ALA A 120 7.53 4.16 12.31
CA ALA A 120 8.21 4.96 13.33
C ALA A 120 9.59 4.41 13.73
N ASP A 121 9.80 3.09 13.62
CA ASP A 121 11.01 2.42 14.13
C ASP A 121 12.33 2.95 13.52
N PRO A 122 12.44 3.22 12.21
CA PRO A 122 13.67 3.70 11.59
C PRO A 122 13.90 5.21 11.77
N LEU A 123 12.93 5.96 12.31
CA LEU A 123 13.05 7.42 12.44
C LEU A 123 14.09 7.78 13.52
N PRO A 124 14.97 8.75 13.26
CA PRO A 124 15.90 9.23 14.27
C PRO A 124 15.19 10.08 15.35
N ALA A 125 15.93 10.57 16.32
CA ALA A 125 15.42 11.61 17.21
C ALA A 125 15.06 12.87 16.40
N LEU A 126 13.80 13.29 16.49
CA LEU A 126 13.23 14.43 15.77
C LEU A 126 13.07 15.64 16.70
N SER A 127 13.21 16.84 16.11
CA SER A 127 12.99 18.11 16.78
C SER A 127 11.59 18.64 16.42
N GLU A 128 10.74 18.83 17.44
CA GLU A 128 9.36 19.32 17.27
C GLU A 128 8.60 18.63 16.12
N PRO A 129 8.53 17.25 16.13
CA PRO A 129 8.10 16.51 14.96
C PRO A 129 6.68 16.83 14.52
N LEU A 130 6.49 16.95 13.21
CA LEU A 130 5.20 17.10 12.55
C LEU A 130 5.02 15.93 11.56
N PHE A 131 4.00 15.12 11.77
CA PHE A 131 3.64 14.02 10.88
C PHE A 131 2.55 14.49 9.93
N LEU A 132 2.84 14.51 8.64
CA LEU A 132 1.95 15.02 7.60
C LEU A 132 1.51 13.93 6.65
N SER A 133 0.22 13.87 6.35
CA SER A 133 -0.30 13.10 5.22
C SER A 133 -0.47 13.98 3.97
N PRO A 134 -0.42 13.38 2.76
CA PRO A 134 -0.57 14.12 1.50
C PRO A 134 -1.99 14.63 1.26
N ASP A 135 -2.95 14.17 2.04
CA ASP A 135 -4.36 14.61 2.03
C ASP A 135 -5.07 14.16 3.32
N GLU A 136 -6.32 14.60 3.49
CA GLU A 136 -7.15 14.25 4.65
C GLU A 136 -7.42 12.75 4.77
N GLY A 137 -7.54 12.04 3.64
CA GLY A 137 -7.85 10.59 3.62
C GLY A 137 -6.76 9.74 4.31
N ALA A 138 -5.51 10.16 4.21
CA ALA A 138 -4.36 9.44 4.77
C ALA A 138 -4.00 9.88 6.20
N ILE A 139 -4.73 10.83 6.83
CA ILE A 139 -4.37 11.37 8.16
C ILE A 139 -4.35 10.30 9.26
N GLY A 140 -5.18 9.26 9.13
CA GLY A 140 -5.19 8.14 10.06
C GLY A 140 -3.84 7.42 10.15
N LEU A 141 -3.13 7.29 9.03
CA LEU A 141 -1.77 6.73 8.99
C LEU A 141 -0.78 7.63 9.73
N ALA A 142 -0.83 8.95 9.48
CA ALA A 142 0.02 9.91 10.18
C ALA A 142 -0.20 9.87 11.71
N HIS A 143 -1.44 9.74 12.17
CA HIS A 143 -1.76 9.51 13.58
C HIS A 143 -1.12 8.24 14.13
N THR A 144 -1.26 7.12 13.42
CA THR A 144 -0.70 5.83 13.86
C THR A 144 0.83 5.89 13.98
N VAL A 145 1.51 6.50 13.01
CA VAL A 145 2.98 6.64 13.04
C VAL A 145 3.42 7.57 14.17
N ARG A 146 2.73 8.73 14.35
CA ARG A 146 3.00 9.65 15.44
C ARG A 146 2.83 8.99 16.81
N ASP A 147 1.76 8.22 17.00
CA ASP A 147 1.49 7.53 18.26
C ASP A 147 2.54 6.46 18.56
N ALA A 148 3.00 5.73 17.54
CA ALA A 148 4.09 4.78 17.65
C ALA A 148 5.43 5.47 17.97
N TYR A 149 5.70 6.62 17.37
CA TYR A 149 6.89 7.44 17.67
C TYR A 149 6.84 8.02 19.09
N GLY A 150 5.65 8.33 19.62
CA GLY A 150 5.42 8.76 20.99
C GLY A 150 5.51 10.28 21.22
N ALA A 151 5.65 11.09 20.18
CA ALA A 151 5.71 12.56 20.29
C ALA A 151 5.32 13.23 18.96
N GLY A 152 4.92 14.50 19.02
CA GLY A 152 4.67 15.32 17.84
C GLY A 152 3.20 15.61 17.58
N GLU A 153 2.97 16.37 16.53
CA GLU A 153 1.65 16.76 16.04
C GLU A 153 1.38 16.06 14.71
N THR A 154 0.13 16.05 14.31
CA THR A 154 -0.30 15.54 12.99
C THR A 154 -1.10 16.58 12.26
N ASP A 155 -0.92 16.63 10.94
CA ASP A 155 -1.69 17.49 10.05
C ASP A 155 -1.73 16.85 8.65
N PHE A 156 -2.39 17.49 7.70
CA PHE A 156 -2.45 17.06 6.32
C PHE A 156 -2.35 18.24 5.35
N PHE A 157 -2.03 17.94 4.10
CA PHE A 157 -2.03 18.96 3.07
C PHE A 157 -3.45 19.16 2.53
N GLU A 158 -3.90 20.41 2.58
CA GLU A 158 -5.08 20.86 1.83
C GLU A 158 -4.67 21.21 0.39
N LYS A 159 -5.47 20.74 -0.57
CA LYS A 159 -5.32 21.06 -1.98
C LYS A 159 -6.49 21.96 -2.39
N GLU A 160 -6.25 23.25 -2.49
CA GLU A 160 -7.21 24.16 -3.08
C GLU A 160 -6.98 24.27 -4.59
N ARG A 161 -8.02 24.00 -5.35
CA ARG A 161 -8.01 24.19 -6.79
C ARG A 161 -8.63 25.54 -7.12
N ASP A 162 -7.84 26.43 -7.72
CA ASP A 162 -8.39 27.61 -8.36
C ASP A 162 -9.17 27.18 -9.62
N TYR A 163 -10.48 27.33 -9.59
CA TYR A 163 -11.36 26.94 -10.69
C TYR A 163 -11.27 27.89 -11.89
N ASP A 164 -10.75 29.12 -11.72
CA ASP A 164 -10.61 30.11 -12.79
C ASP A 164 -9.29 29.95 -13.55
N THR A 165 -8.20 29.64 -12.84
CA THR A 165 -6.87 29.45 -13.46
C THR A 165 -6.54 27.97 -13.68
N GLY A 166 -7.16 27.05 -12.93
CA GLY A 166 -6.85 25.62 -12.92
C GLY A 166 -5.64 25.25 -12.08
N ASP A 167 -5.01 26.24 -11.45
CA ASP A 167 -3.86 26.03 -10.56
C ASP A 167 -4.28 25.30 -9.28
N ILE A 168 -3.35 24.51 -8.75
CA ILE A 168 -3.54 23.80 -7.47
C ILE A 168 -2.57 24.43 -6.47
N GLU A 169 -3.14 25.03 -5.43
CA GLU A 169 -2.37 25.49 -4.27
C GLU A 169 -2.39 24.40 -3.20
N ILE A 170 -1.21 24.03 -2.71
CA ILE A 170 -1.04 23.04 -1.64
C ILE A 170 -0.64 23.76 -0.38
N SER A 171 -1.40 23.57 0.68
CA SER A 171 -1.10 24.17 1.99
C SER A 171 -1.26 23.13 3.10
N THR A 172 -0.55 23.33 4.23
CA THR A 172 -0.85 22.59 5.47
C THR A 172 -2.12 23.15 6.10
N ASN A 173 -2.96 22.32 6.70
CA ASN A 173 -4.25 22.72 7.27
C ASN A 173 -4.12 23.55 8.57
N GLY A 174 -2.94 24.00 8.92
CA GLY A 174 -2.77 24.93 10.04
C GLY A 174 -1.51 24.74 10.88
N ALA A 175 -0.88 23.56 10.88
CA ALA A 175 0.35 23.36 11.64
C ALA A 175 1.54 24.01 10.91
N PRO A 176 2.29 24.93 11.56
CA PRO A 176 3.47 25.51 10.96
C PRO A 176 4.57 24.45 10.82
N ALA A 177 5.22 24.39 9.64
CA ALA A 177 6.34 23.49 9.38
C ALA A 177 7.72 24.14 9.63
N GLU A 178 7.78 25.48 9.74
CA GLU A 178 9.00 26.25 9.88
C GLU A 178 9.88 25.74 11.04
N GLY A 179 11.12 25.36 10.71
CA GLY A 179 12.14 24.88 11.65
C GLY A 179 11.89 23.50 12.25
N ARG A 180 10.75 22.85 11.97
CA ARG A 180 10.37 21.54 12.51
C ARG A 180 10.89 20.41 11.65
N ASP A 181 11.14 19.26 12.27
CA ASP A 181 11.34 18.00 11.53
C ASP A 181 9.97 17.46 11.07
N VAL A 182 9.83 17.23 9.78
CA VAL A 182 8.57 16.77 9.17
C VAL A 182 8.71 15.35 8.70
N VAL A 183 7.71 14.53 9.01
CA VAL A 183 7.58 13.15 8.50
C VAL A 183 6.35 13.08 7.60
N LEU A 184 6.58 12.95 6.30
CA LEU A 184 5.51 12.66 5.33
C LEU A 184 5.15 11.18 5.41
N VAL A 185 3.87 10.89 5.59
CA VAL A 185 3.34 9.53 5.77
C VAL A 185 2.28 9.26 4.72
N ASP A 186 2.46 8.17 3.97
CA ASP A 186 1.48 7.72 2.98
C ASP A 186 1.33 6.19 3.04
N ASP A 187 0.28 5.66 2.45
CA ASP A 187 0.11 4.21 2.31
C ASP A 187 0.95 3.67 1.13
N ILE A 188 0.96 4.37 -0.01
CA ILE A 188 1.61 3.93 -1.24
C ILE A 188 2.40 5.07 -1.88
N ILE A 189 3.70 4.87 -2.10
CA ILE A 189 4.48 5.72 -2.98
C ILE A 189 4.62 5.02 -4.34
N ALA A 190 3.83 5.43 -5.33
CA ALA A 190 3.87 4.87 -6.68
C ALA A 190 4.96 5.56 -7.52
N THR A 191 4.69 6.73 -8.07
CA THR A 191 5.63 7.48 -8.92
C THR A 191 6.42 8.56 -8.19
N GLY A 192 6.11 8.79 -6.93
CA GLY A 192 6.73 9.79 -6.08
C GLY A 192 6.31 11.24 -6.36
N SER A 193 5.39 11.50 -7.31
CA SER A 193 4.99 12.88 -7.65
C SER A 193 4.39 13.61 -6.47
N THR A 194 3.41 13.01 -5.78
CA THR A 194 2.77 13.60 -4.59
C THR A 194 3.81 13.92 -3.50
N MET A 195 4.74 12.98 -3.24
CA MET A 195 5.79 13.21 -2.24
C MET A 195 6.74 14.33 -2.66
N SER A 196 7.15 14.37 -3.94
CA SER A 196 8.02 15.44 -4.46
C SER A 196 7.36 16.82 -4.36
N GLU A 197 6.08 16.93 -4.69
CA GLU A 197 5.29 18.17 -4.53
C GLU A 197 5.20 18.57 -3.07
N SER A 198 4.91 17.63 -2.18
CA SER A 198 4.84 17.87 -0.72
C SER A 198 6.19 18.34 -0.16
N VAL A 199 7.30 17.73 -0.57
CA VAL A 199 8.66 18.13 -0.15
C VAL A 199 8.97 19.56 -0.63
N ALA A 200 8.64 19.91 -1.88
CA ALA A 200 8.85 21.26 -2.40
C ALA A 200 8.08 22.33 -1.59
N VAL A 201 6.83 22.05 -1.23
CA VAL A 201 6.02 22.95 -0.38
C VAL A 201 6.64 23.11 1.02
N LEU A 202 7.22 22.06 1.57
CA LEU A 202 7.86 22.12 2.90
C LEU A 202 9.18 22.88 2.84
N ASP A 203 9.94 22.75 1.76
CA ASP A 203 11.17 23.51 1.52
C ASP A 203 10.87 25.00 1.40
N ASP A 204 9.83 25.38 0.65
CA ASP A 204 9.36 26.78 0.52
C ASP A 204 8.84 27.37 1.86
N ARG A 205 8.60 26.53 2.86
CA ARG A 205 8.12 26.92 4.21
C ARG A 205 9.17 26.80 5.29
N ASP A 206 10.43 26.70 4.89
CA ASP A 206 11.56 26.62 5.81
C ASP A 206 11.42 25.47 6.84
N ALA A 207 10.85 24.32 6.45
CA ALA A 207 10.86 23.12 7.26
C ALA A 207 12.30 22.71 7.62
N GLY A 208 12.49 22.06 8.74
CA GLY A 208 13.79 21.51 9.13
C GLY A 208 14.18 20.31 8.25
N ARG A 209 14.33 19.14 8.85
CA ARG A 209 14.55 17.90 8.07
C ARG A 209 13.21 17.32 7.61
N VAL A 210 13.15 16.82 6.37
CA VAL A 210 11.98 16.13 5.85
C VAL A 210 12.31 14.64 5.67
N PHE A 211 11.47 13.79 6.24
CA PHE A 211 11.50 12.35 6.12
C PHE A 211 10.27 11.89 5.38
N VAL A 212 10.40 10.86 4.54
CA VAL A 212 9.28 10.28 3.80
C VAL A 212 9.16 8.82 4.17
N THR A 213 7.98 8.40 4.60
CA THR A 213 7.68 7.01 4.96
C THR A 213 6.42 6.53 4.26
N CYS A 214 6.38 5.25 3.90
CA CYS A 214 5.16 4.62 3.37
C CYS A 214 5.14 3.13 3.69
N VAL A 215 3.94 2.56 3.70
CA VAL A 215 3.78 1.11 3.89
C VAL A 215 4.19 0.35 2.62
N HIS A 216 3.84 0.89 1.44
CA HIS A 216 4.04 0.23 0.15
C HIS A 216 4.90 1.06 -0.80
N PRO A 217 6.25 0.91 -0.75
CA PRO A 217 7.15 1.61 -1.66
C PRO A 217 7.20 0.92 -3.03
N MET A 218 6.25 1.23 -3.92
CA MET A 218 6.22 0.70 -5.28
C MET A 218 7.32 1.29 -6.15
N LEU A 219 7.67 2.54 -5.91
CA LEU A 219 8.82 3.27 -6.49
C LEU A 219 8.94 3.08 -8.01
N ALA A 220 7.81 3.11 -8.70
CA ALA A 220 7.74 2.94 -10.14
C ALA A 220 8.40 4.12 -10.89
N SER A 221 8.88 3.86 -12.09
CA SER A 221 9.54 4.86 -12.96
C SER A 221 10.77 5.49 -12.28
N ASN A 222 10.82 6.81 -12.18
CA ASN A 222 11.91 7.57 -11.57
C ASN A 222 11.57 8.12 -10.17
N ALA A 223 10.76 7.42 -9.39
CA ALA A 223 10.27 7.90 -8.09
C ALA A 223 11.39 8.33 -7.11
N LEU A 224 12.55 7.65 -7.15
CA LEU A 224 13.69 7.97 -6.27
C LEU A 224 14.54 9.15 -6.75
N THR A 225 14.27 9.71 -7.93
CA THR A 225 15.07 10.79 -8.52
C THR A 225 14.25 12.06 -8.76
N LYS A 226 13.03 12.07 -8.30
CA LYS A 226 12.17 13.25 -8.26
C LYS A 226 12.38 14.01 -6.98
#